data_9de0fd71b1e10dccf8ad88bd39b873c4
#
_entry.id   9de0fd71b1e10dccf8ad88bd39b873c4
#
_cell.length_a   1.000
_cell.length_b   1.000
_cell.length_c   1.000
_cell.angle_alpha   90.00
_cell.angle_beta   90.00
_cell.angle_gamma   90.00
#
_symmetry.space_group_name_H-M   'P 1'
#
loop_
_entity.id
_entity.type
_entity.pdbx_description
1 polymer ?
#
loop_
_entity_poly.entity_id
_entity_poly.type
_entity_poly.pdbx_seq_one_letter_code
_entity_poly.pdbx_strand_id
1 'polypeptide(L)'
;EDMDFNEWLRAYGNVRSKNTRQKAIDLDAYRGITTTVPLDDGPVTLGVGVSWDGATTALAAVGTINQGRGVGIEVIDARPGRQWVIDTAKELVRRGIATEVCGDAYGPTKRLADQLAIALPEHWKPLSTDEMIAATEDFLQALDQEADTMPIRVRRCAGVEYELDVAELRNVVEKGRMFSRRNSAAGTARLEAGLAALAGYQIPETTAPEPFIG
;
A
#
# COMPACT_ATOMS: atom_id res chain seq x y z
N GLU A 1 36.56 30.84 -0.54
CA GLU A 1 35.45 29.92 -0.13
C GLU A 1 35.82 28.56 -0.67
N ASP A 2 36.21 27.64 0.23
CA ASP A 2 36.59 26.29 -0.16
C ASP A 2 35.27 25.49 -0.40
N MET A 3 35.08 25.11 -1.66
CA MET A 3 33.99 24.26 -2.07
C MET A 3 34.20 22.87 -1.45
N ASP A 4 33.19 22.32 -0.77
CA ASP A 4 33.21 20.96 -0.20
C ASP A 4 33.47 19.93 -1.32
N PHE A 5 34.28 18.89 -1.04
CA PHE A 5 34.64 17.83 -1.99
C PHE A 5 33.40 17.16 -2.62
N ASN A 6 32.30 17.04 -1.89
CA ASN A 6 31.02 16.51 -2.41
C ASN A 6 30.32 17.47 -3.37
N GLU A 7 30.44 18.79 -3.14
CA GLU A 7 29.99 19.83 -4.07
C GLU A 7 30.82 19.86 -5.34
N TRP A 8 32.14 19.69 -5.22
CA TRP A 8 33.05 19.59 -6.34
C TRP A 8 32.76 18.37 -7.22
N LEU A 9 32.55 17.18 -6.60
CA LEU A 9 32.15 15.96 -7.32
C LEU A 9 30.79 16.12 -8.03
N ARG A 10 29.87 16.87 -7.47
CA ARG A 10 28.57 17.17 -8.07
C ARG A 10 28.70 18.10 -9.27
N ALA A 11 29.55 19.12 -9.17
CA ALA A 11 29.70 20.15 -10.19
C ALA A 11 30.55 19.68 -11.39
N TYR A 12 31.58 18.87 -11.14
CA TYR A 12 32.60 18.53 -12.13
C TYR A 12 32.74 17.04 -12.41
N GLY A 13 32.36 16.16 -11.47
CA GLY A 13 32.56 14.73 -11.63
C GLY A 13 31.40 14.01 -12.31
N ASN A 14 30.30 14.70 -12.61
CA ASN A 14 29.03 14.09 -13.07
C ASN A 14 28.60 12.86 -12.22
N VAL A 15 29.17 12.76 -11.02
CA VAL A 15 28.82 11.73 -10.05
C VAL A 15 27.52 12.20 -9.43
N ARG A 16 26.43 11.49 -9.70
CA ARG A 16 25.25 11.63 -8.86
C ARG A 16 25.74 11.40 -7.44
N SER A 17 25.70 12.46 -6.60
CA SER A 17 25.89 12.26 -5.17
C SER A 17 25.01 11.08 -4.81
N LYS A 18 25.54 10.10 -4.10
CA LYS A 18 24.71 9.25 -3.26
C LYS A 18 24.05 10.24 -2.31
N ASN A 19 22.90 10.79 -2.76
CA ASN A 19 22.10 11.59 -1.86
C ASN A 19 21.98 10.74 -0.63
N THR A 20 22.38 11.25 0.49
CA THR A 20 21.81 10.93 1.78
C THR A 20 20.35 11.40 1.74
N ARG A 21 19.58 10.83 0.78
CA ARG A 21 18.13 10.95 0.79
C ARG A 21 17.74 10.31 2.09
N GLN A 22 17.19 11.08 2.96
CA GLN A 22 16.57 10.55 4.16
C GLN A 22 15.59 9.50 3.66
N LYS A 23 15.85 8.21 3.94
CA LYS A 23 14.97 7.14 3.51
C LYS A 23 13.58 7.48 4.00
N ALA A 24 12.60 7.36 3.14
CA ALA A 24 11.22 7.68 3.49
C ALA A 24 10.73 6.83 4.66
N ILE A 25 11.29 5.61 4.77
CA ILE A 25 10.91 4.60 5.76
C ILE A 25 12.17 3.90 6.26
N ASP A 26 12.23 3.67 7.56
CA ASP A 26 13.19 2.76 8.18
C ASP A 26 12.76 1.32 7.88
N LEU A 27 13.63 0.57 7.19
CA LEU A 27 13.37 -0.83 6.87
C LEU A 27 13.33 -1.73 8.10
N ASP A 28 14.03 -1.38 9.18
CA ASP A 28 13.97 -2.16 10.41
C ASP A 28 12.63 -1.96 11.12
N ALA A 29 12.08 -0.75 11.12
CA ALA A 29 10.71 -0.50 11.56
C ALA A 29 9.70 -1.29 10.71
N TYR A 30 9.85 -1.30 9.37
CA TYR A 30 9.01 -2.12 8.50
C TYR A 30 9.11 -3.62 8.84
N ARG A 31 10.31 -4.14 9.06
CA ARG A 31 10.50 -5.54 9.46
C ARG A 31 9.83 -5.85 10.79
N GLY A 32 9.74 -4.88 11.69
CA GLY A 32 9.02 -4.98 12.96
C GLY A 32 7.52 -5.24 12.81
N ILE A 33 6.90 -4.76 11.73
CA ILE A 33 5.49 -5.00 11.43
C ILE A 33 5.26 -6.14 10.43
N THR A 34 6.31 -6.82 9.93
CA THR A 34 6.12 -7.96 9.02
C THR A 34 5.67 -9.21 9.76
N THR A 35 4.87 -10.02 9.07
CA THR A 35 4.36 -11.28 9.59
C THR A 35 4.43 -12.39 8.54
N THR A 36 4.43 -13.64 9.00
CA THR A 36 4.20 -14.83 8.17
C THR A 36 2.78 -15.39 8.33
N VAL A 37 2.00 -14.81 9.26
CA VAL A 37 0.62 -15.22 9.50
C VAL A 37 -0.23 -14.83 8.29
N PRO A 38 -1.02 -15.75 7.72
CA PRO A 38 -1.94 -15.44 6.62
C PRO A 38 -3.12 -14.61 7.16
N LEU A 39 -3.88 -14.04 6.22
CA LEU A 39 -5.18 -13.46 6.55
C LEU A 39 -6.11 -14.57 7.10
N ASP A 40 -6.98 -14.19 8.02
CA ASP A 40 -8.01 -15.08 8.56
C ASP A 40 -8.99 -15.51 7.45
N ASP A 41 -9.68 -16.63 7.66
CA ASP A 41 -10.81 -17.01 6.82
C ASP A 41 -11.95 -16.01 6.99
N GLY A 42 -12.12 -15.13 6.02
CA GLY A 42 -13.13 -14.06 6.06
C GLY A 42 -13.09 -13.20 4.81
N PRO A 43 -14.02 -12.25 4.70
CA PRO A 43 -14.03 -11.34 3.56
C PRO A 43 -12.83 -10.40 3.61
N VAL A 44 -12.26 -10.14 2.44
CA VAL A 44 -11.14 -9.21 2.27
C VAL A 44 -11.55 -8.02 1.39
N THR A 45 -10.85 -6.90 1.57
CA THR A 45 -10.85 -5.79 0.62
C THR A 45 -9.63 -5.91 -0.28
N LEU A 46 -9.83 -5.83 -1.58
CA LEU A 46 -8.75 -5.82 -2.56
C LEU A 46 -8.31 -4.38 -2.87
N GLY A 47 -7.02 -4.21 -3.10
CA GLY A 47 -6.47 -2.95 -3.58
C GLY A 47 -5.62 -3.15 -4.82
N VAL A 48 -5.67 -2.18 -5.72
CA VAL A 48 -4.90 -2.19 -6.97
C VAL A 48 -3.93 -1.02 -7.03
N GLY A 49 -2.75 -1.28 -7.57
CA GLY A 49 -1.71 -0.28 -7.82
C GLY A 49 -1.06 -0.48 -9.19
N VAL A 50 -0.63 0.62 -9.80
CA VAL A 50 0.09 0.61 -11.08
C VAL A 50 1.31 1.49 -10.96
N SER A 51 2.50 0.96 -11.32
CA SER A 51 3.73 1.74 -11.35
C SER A 51 3.62 2.96 -12.26
N TRP A 52 4.44 4.00 -12.00
CA TRP A 52 4.37 5.25 -12.75
C TRP A 52 4.55 5.06 -14.26
N ASP A 53 5.44 4.17 -14.65
CA ASP A 53 5.71 3.81 -16.05
C ASP A 53 4.66 2.85 -16.65
N GLY A 54 3.71 2.39 -15.86
CA GLY A 54 2.70 1.42 -16.27
C GLY A 54 3.22 0.00 -16.49
N ALA A 55 4.47 -0.28 -16.20
CA ALA A 55 5.10 -1.58 -16.45
C ALA A 55 4.60 -2.67 -15.50
N THR A 56 4.33 -2.32 -14.25
CA THR A 56 3.89 -3.26 -13.23
C THR A 56 2.49 -2.89 -12.71
N THR A 57 1.63 -3.87 -12.61
CA THR A 57 0.35 -3.78 -11.91
C THR A 57 0.39 -4.72 -10.72
N ALA A 58 -0.12 -4.29 -9.58
CA ALA A 58 -0.18 -5.08 -8.36
C ALA A 58 -1.62 -5.21 -7.86
N LEU A 59 -1.87 -6.34 -7.20
CA LEU A 59 -3.10 -6.65 -6.47
C LEU A 59 -2.70 -7.04 -5.05
N ALA A 60 -3.34 -6.43 -4.07
CA ALA A 60 -3.19 -6.75 -2.66
C ALA A 60 -4.55 -7.00 -2.01
N ALA A 61 -4.53 -7.66 -0.86
CA ALA A 61 -5.69 -7.87 -0.03
C ALA A 61 -5.43 -7.34 1.39
N VAL A 62 -6.48 -6.82 2.02
CA VAL A 62 -6.52 -6.50 3.45
C VAL A 62 -7.67 -7.25 4.08
N GLY A 63 -7.40 -7.85 5.23
CA GLY A 63 -8.36 -8.57 6.04
C GLY A 63 -7.90 -8.66 7.49
N THR A 64 -8.62 -9.40 8.31
CA THR A 64 -8.20 -9.67 9.68
C THR A 64 -7.07 -10.69 9.74
N ILE A 65 -6.32 -10.65 10.83
CA ILE A 65 -5.32 -11.65 11.22
C ILE A 65 -5.49 -12.00 12.70
N ASN A 66 -4.97 -13.15 13.09
CA ASN A 66 -4.98 -13.61 14.49
C ASN A 66 -6.40 -13.62 15.10
N GLN A 67 -7.38 -14.13 14.36
CA GLN A 67 -8.78 -14.22 14.80
C GLN A 67 -9.39 -12.83 15.10
N GLY A 68 -9.18 -11.89 14.18
CA GLY A 68 -9.73 -10.54 14.27
C GLY A 68 -8.97 -9.59 15.19
N ARG A 69 -7.78 -9.98 15.70
CA ARG A 69 -6.99 -9.15 16.63
C ARG A 69 -6.05 -8.15 15.94
N GLY A 70 -5.99 -8.18 14.62
CA GLY A 70 -5.16 -7.27 13.83
C GLY A 70 -5.65 -7.15 12.39
N VAL A 71 -5.07 -6.22 11.67
CA VAL A 71 -5.28 -6.01 10.24
C VAL A 71 -4.05 -6.48 9.48
N GLY A 72 -4.25 -7.37 8.52
CA GLY A 72 -3.19 -7.90 7.66
C GLY A 72 -3.24 -7.29 6.27
N ILE A 73 -2.09 -6.92 5.72
CA ILE A 73 -1.91 -6.53 4.32
C ILE A 73 -1.12 -7.65 3.63
N GLU A 74 -1.63 -8.18 2.55
CA GLU A 74 -0.97 -9.21 1.75
C GLU A 74 -0.94 -8.82 0.27
N VAL A 75 0.24 -8.78 -0.35
CA VAL A 75 0.37 -8.65 -1.79
C VAL A 75 0.12 -10.02 -2.42
N ILE A 76 -0.97 -10.11 -3.19
CA ILE A 76 -1.36 -11.34 -3.90
C ILE A 76 -0.40 -11.61 -5.06
N ASP A 77 -0.20 -10.61 -5.92
CA ASP A 77 0.71 -10.70 -7.07
C ASP A 77 1.07 -9.30 -7.59
N ALA A 78 2.18 -9.20 -8.32
CA ALA A 78 2.60 -8.00 -9.01
C ALA A 78 3.41 -8.35 -10.27
N ARG A 79 2.84 -8.06 -11.43
CA ARG A 79 3.42 -8.39 -12.74
C ARG A 79 2.92 -7.45 -13.85
N PRO A 80 3.50 -7.52 -15.05
CA PRO A 80 3.04 -6.73 -16.18
C PRO A 80 1.62 -7.07 -16.62
N GLY A 81 0.95 -6.06 -17.18
CA GLY A 81 -0.40 -6.18 -17.73
C GLY A 81 -1.51 -5.94 -16.71
N ARG A 82 -2.70 -5.57 -17.17
CA ARG A 82 -3.84 -5.22 -16.32
C ARG A 82 -4.93 -6.28 -16.28
N GLN A 83 -5.03 -7.08 -17.34
CA GLN A 83 -6.13 -8.04 -17.51
C GLN A 83 -6.15 -9.07 -16.38
N TRP A 84 -5.01 -9.56 -15.96
CA TRP A 84 -4.91 -10.54 -14.89
C TRP A 84 -5.48 -10.04 -13.55
N VAL A 85 -5.33 -8.73 -13.25
CA VAL A 85 -5.93 -8.12 -12.04
C VAL A 85 -7.43 -8.18 -12.11
N ILE A 86 -8.01 -7.81 -13.26
CA ILE A 86 -9.46 -7.81 -13.48
C ILE A 86 -10.00 -9.23 -13.34
N ASP A 87 -9.35 -10.21 -13.96
CA ASP A 87 -9.77 -11.61 -13.93
C ASP A 87 -9.67 -12.19 -12.52
N THR A 88 -8.58 -11.90 -11.81
CA THR A 88 -8.38 -12.35 -10.43
C THR A 88 -9.39 -11.69 -9.49
N ALA A 89 -9.59 -10.37 -9.59
CA ALA A 89 -10.56 -9.66 -8.76
C ALA A 89 -11.99 -10.20 -8.98
N LYS A 90 -12.39 -10.41 -10.25
CA LYS A 90 -13.69 -11.02 -10.58
C LYS A 90 -13.87 -12.40 -9.95
N GLU A 91 -12.85 -13.22 -10.01
CA GLU A 91 -12.91 -14.57 -9.44
C GLU A 91 -13.01 -14.53 -7.91
N LEU A 92 -12.24 -13.66 -7.25
CA LEU A 92 -12.30 -13.51 -5.78
C LEU A 92 -13.65 -12.96 -5.31
N VAL A 93 -14.22 -11.98 -6.03
CA VAL A 93 -15.56 -11.46 -5.77
C VAL A 93 -16.62 -12.54 -6.01
N ARG A 94 -16.56 -13.24 -7.14
CA ARG A 94 -17.50 -14.34 -7.46
C ARG A 94 -17.50 -15.45 -6.41
N ARG A 95 -16.36 -15.70 -5.78
CA ARG A 95 -16.21 -16.69 -4.70
C ARG A 95 -16.65 -16.17 -3.33
N GLY A 96 -17.04 -14.90 -3.21
CA GLY A 96 -17.39 -14.27 -1.94
C GLY A 96 -16.18 -14.04 -1.01
N ILE A 97 -14.93 -14.16 -1.54
CA ILE A 97 -13.71 -13.91 -0.78
C ILE A 97 -13.47 -12.40 -0.67
N ALA A 98 -13.70 -11.65 -1.75
CA ALA A 98 -13.53 -10.20 -1.77
C ALA A 98 -14.89 -9.50 -1.79
N THR A 99 -15.04 -8.48 -0.94
CA THR A 99 -16.26 -7.64 -0.89
C THR A 99 -16.12 -6.37 -1.70
N GLU A 100 -14.92 -5.78 -1.72
CA GLU A 100 -14.62 -4.54 -2.44
C GLU A 100 -13.29 -4.65 -3.17
N VAL A 101 -13.15 -3.87 -4.25
CA VAL A 101 -11.91 -3.66 -5.00
C VAL A 101 -11.66 -2.15 -5.05
N CYS A 102 -10.59 -1.70 -4.44
CA CYS A 102 -10.28 -0.29 -4.25
C CYS A 102 -9.06 0.15 -5.04
N GLY A 103 -9.01 1.39 -5.44
CA GLY A 103 -7.82 1.96 -6.07
C GLY A 103 -8.00 3.42 -6.42
N ASP A 104 -6.87 4.09 -6.61
CA ASP A 104 -6.83 5.45 -7.13
C ASP A 104 -7.35 5.45 -8.58
N ALA A 105 -8.28 6.35 -8.89
CA ALA A 105 -8.85 6.50 -10.23
C ALA A 105 -8.07 7.50 -11.12
N TYR A 106 -6.83 7.86 -10.73
CA TYR A 106 -6.02 8.88 -11.41
C TYR A 106 -4.68 8.33 -11.90
N GLY A 107 -3.99 9.12 -12.73
CA GLY A 107 -2.65 8.81 -13.20
C GLY A 107 -2.54 7.45 -13.90
N PRO A 108 -1.49 6.65 -13.60
CA PRO A 108 -1.27 5.35 -14.25
C PRO A 108 -2.39 4.34 -14.00
N THR A 109 -3.08 4.45 -12.85
CA THR A 109 -4.14 3.52 -12.45
C THR A 109 -5.46 3.78 -13.18
N LYS A 110 -5.66 4.99 -13.72
CA LYS A 110 -6.93 5.41 -14.33
C LYS A 110 -7.51 4.38 -15.32
N ARG A 111 -6.71 3.89 -16.25
CA ARG A 111 -7.20 2.93 -17.26
C ARG A 111 -7.64 1.60 -16.65
N LEU A 112 -6.98 1.14 -15.60
CA LEU A 112 -7.39 -0.05 -14.86
C LEU A 112 -8.68 0.24 -14.09
N ALA A 113 -8.78 1.41 -13.45
CA ALA A 113 -9.96 1.86 -12.73
C ALA A 113 -11.20 1.89 -13.63
N ASP A 114 -11.09 2.47 -14.84
CA ASP A 114 -12.17 2.51 -15.82
C ASP A 114 -12.64 1.09 -16.22
N GLN A 115 -11.70 0.15 -16.37
CA GLN A 115 -12.01 -1.25 -16.69
C GLN A 115 -12.65 -1.99 -15.51
N LEU A 116 -12.19 -1.75 -14.28
CA LEU A 116 -12.77 -2.34 -13.08
C LEU A 116 -14.17 -1.80 -12.79
N ALA A 117 -14.42 -0.51 -13.03
CA ALA A 117 -15.75 0.08 -12.91
C ALA A 117 -16.78 -0.58 -13.84
N ILE A 118 -16.35 -1.01 -15.04
CA ILE A 118 -17.21 -1.76 -15.98
C ILE A 118 -17.35 -3.22 -15.56
N ALA A 119 -16.24 -3.85 -15.12
CA ALA A 119 -16.20 -5.29 -14.86
C ALA A 119 -16.83 -5.69 -13.51
N LEU A 120 -16.79 -4.78 -12.53
CA LEU A 120 -17.23 -4.98 -11.14
C LEU A 120 -17.96 -3.73 -10.61
N PRO A 121 -19.05 -3.28 -11.22
CA PRO A 121 -19.69 -1.98 -10.92
C PRO A 121 -20.17 -1.86 -9.47
N GLU A 122 -20.56 -2.96 -8.84
CA GLU A 122 -21.06 -2.99 -7.46
C GLU A 122 -19.95 -3.19 -6.41
N HIS A 123 -18.73 -3.54 -6.85
CA HIS A 123 -17.61 -3.85 -5.98
C HIS A 123 -16.42 -2.91 -6.16
N TRP A 124 -16.40 -2.14 -7.27
CA TRP A 124 -15.33 -1.17 -7.49
C TRP A 124 -15.57 0.12 -6.72
N LYS A 125 -14.61 0.49 -5.89
CA LYS A 125 -14.58 1.74 -5.14
C LYS A 125 -13.38 2.59 -5.53
N PRO A 126 -13.59 3.67 -6.31
CA PRO A 126 -12.52 4.63 -6.55
C PRO A 126 -12.22 5.40 -5.26
N LEU A 127 -10.93 5.49 -4.93
CA LEU A 127 -10.46 6.19 -3.74
C LEU A 127 -10.11 7.64 -4.07
N SER A 128 -10.46 8.54 -3.17
CA SER A 128 -10.02 9.91 -3.17
C SER A 128 -8.56 10.05 -2.71
N THR A 129 -7.94 11.18 -3.02
CA THR A 129 -6.60 11.49 -2.52
C THR A 129 -6.56 11.52 -1.00
N ASP A 130 -7.61 11.99 -0.34
CA ASP A 130 -7.67 12.09 1.12
C ASP A 130 -7.74 10.71 1.78
N GLU A 131 -8.48 9.74 1.21
CA GLU A 131 -8.49 8.34 1.67
C GLU A 131 -7.11 7.69 1.51
N MET A 132 -6.41 7.94 0.41
CA MET A 132 -5.06 7.42 0.20
C MET A 132 -4.03 8.05 1.15
N ILE A 133 -4.19 9.33 1.50
CA ILE A 133 -3.36 10.00 2.51
C ILE A 133 -3.61 9.37 3.88
N ALA A 134 -4.87 9.23 4.28
CA ALA A 134 -5.22 8.62 5.56
C ALA A 134 -4.61 7.21 5.70
N ALA A 135 -4.78 6.35 4.71
CA ALA A 135 -4.19 5.01 4.72
C ALA A 135 -2.64 5.04 4.75
N THR A 136 -2.02 6.04 4.11
CA THR A 136 -0.56 6.20 4.17
C THR A 136 -0.12 6.61 5.57
N GLU A 137 -0.81 7.54 6.22
CA GLU A 137 -0.49 7.96 7.59
C GLU A 137 -0.74 6.83 8.60
N ASP A 138 -1.82 6.05 8.46
CA ASP A 138 -2.08 4.86 9.29
C ASP A 138 -0.96 3.83 9.15
N PHE A 139 -0.49 3.58 7.94
CA PHE A 139 0.64 2.70 7.69
C PHE A 139 1.93 3.23 8.31
N LEU A 140 2.22 4.53 8.17
CA LEU A 140 3.39 5.16 8.76
C LEU A 140 3.34 5.12 10.30
N GLN A 141 2.16 5.36 10.88
CA GLN A 141 1.96 5.25 12.32
C GLN A 141 2.19 3.82 12.83
N ALA A 142 1.76 2.82 12.08
CA ALA A 142 2.03 1.42 12.44
C ALA A 142 3.54 1.09 12.46
N LEU A 143 4.36 1.78 11.66
CA LEU A 143 5.82 1.63 11.68
C LEU A 143 6.44 2.20 12.97
N ASP A 144 5.86 3.26 13.52
CA ASP A 144 6.37 3.91 14.74
C ASP A 144 6.04 3.12 16.03
N GLN A 145 5.24 2.05 15.94
CA GLN A 145 4.88 1.11 17.04
C GLN A 145 4.25 1.76 18.28
N GLU A 146 3.91 3.03 18.25
CA GLU A 146 3.29 3.76 19.37
C GLU A 146 1.76 3.68 19.40
N ALA A 147 1.14 3.06 18.39
CA ALA A 147 -0.31 3.06 18.28
C ALA A 147 -0.96 1.99 19.17
N ASP A 148 -1.73 2.45 20.13
CA ASP A 148 -2.65 1.67 20.97
C ASP A 148 -3.86 1.11 20.19
N THR A 149 -3.82 1.23 18.85
CA THR A 149 -4.83 0.80 17.91
C THR A 149 -4.56 -0.62 17.41
N MET A 150 -5.56 -1.21 16.74
CA MET A 150 -5.46 -2.54 16.14
C MET A 150 -4.18 -2.64 15.27
N PRO A 151 -3.26 -3.58 15.56
CA PRO A 151 -1.95 -3.60 14.92
C PRO A 151 -2.06 -3.95 13.45
N ILE A 152 -1.53 -3.08 12.60
CA ILE A 152 -1.35 -3.37 11.17
C ILE A 152 -0.11 -4.24 11.01
N ARG A 153 -0.23 -5.31 10.24
CA ARG A 153 0.87 -6.21 9.87
C ARG A 153 0.91 -6.40 8.37
N VAL A 154 2.10 -6.51 7.83
CA VAL A 154 2.30 -6.76 6.40
C VAL A 154 2.86 -8.17 6.22
N ARG A 155 2.20 -9.00 5.42
CA ARG A 155 2.76 -10.30 5.08
C ARG A 155 4.05 -10.11 4.30
N ARG A 156 5.09 -10.82 4.74
CA ARG A 156 6.44 -10.67 4.19
C ARG A 156 6.44 -10.79 2.67
N CYS A 157 6.91 -9.75 1.99
CA CYS A 157 7.04 -9.69 0.53
C CYS A 157 8.31 -8.92 0.16
N ALA A 158 9.27 -9.61 -0.46
CA ALA A 158 10.54 -9.01 -0.87
C ALA A 158 10.35 -7.83 -1.85
N GLY A 159 9.30 -7.88 -2.67
CA GLY A 159 8.97 -6.79 -3.59
C GLY A 159 8.51 -5.52 -2.87
N VAL A 160 7.79 -5.63 -1.76
CA VAL A 160 7.40 -4.49 -0.92
C VAL A 160 8.61 -3.91 -0.23
N GLU A 161 9.48 -4.75 0.34
CA GLU A 161 10.72 -4.29 1.00
C GLU A 161 11.60 -3.53 0.01
N TYR A 162 11.72 -4.01 -1.23
CA TYR A 162 12.45 -3.31 -2.28
C TYR A 162 11.82 -1.98 -2.70
N GLU A 163 10.49 -1.92 -2.85
CA GLU A 163 9.78 -0.67 -3.14
C GLU A 163 9.97 0.35 -2.01
N LEU A 164 9.91 -0.08 -0.74
CA LEU A 164 10.13 0.79 0.43
C LEU A 164 11.55 1.33 0.53
N ASP A 165 12.56 0.51 0.18
CA ASP A 165 13.97 0.95 0.22
C ASP A 165 14.27 2.12 -0.73
N VAL A 166 13.49 2.24 -1.81
CA VAL A 166 13.64 3.28 -2.84
C VAL A 166 12.47 4.26 -2.90
N ALA A 167 11.47 4.09 -2.05
CA ALA A 167 10.31 4.97 -2.00
C ALA A 167 10.67 6.37 -1.50
N GLU A 168 10.01 7.36 -2.06
CA GLU A 168 10.05 8.73 -1.57
C GLU A 168 8.65 9.13 -1.09
N LEU A 169 8.59 9.79 0.05
CA LEU A 169 7.38 10.46 0.49
C LEU A 169 7.29 11.87 -0.08
N ARG A 170 6.10 12.30 -0.40
CA ARG A 170 5.79 13.69 -0.75
C ARG A 170 4.75 14.24 0.20
N ASN A 171 4.94 15.47 0.62
CA ASN A 171 3.92 16.20 1.35
C ASN A 171 2.83 16.64 0.36
N VAL A 172 1.59 16.43 0.74
CA VAL A 172 0.42 17.00 0.08
C VAL A 172 0.00 18.19 0.94
N VAL A 173 0.08 19.39 0.38
CA VAL A 173 -0.09 20.64 1.12
C VAL A 173 -1.34 20.60 2.01
N GLU A 174 -1.14 20.84 3.32
CA GLU A 174 -2.17 20.87 4.36
C GLU A 174 -2.98 19.58 4.57
N LYS A 175 -2.56 18.44 3.95
CA LYS A 175 -3.33 17.19 3.98
C LYS A 175 -2.59 16.00 4.58
N GLY A 176 -1.25 15.94 4.47
CA GLY A 176 -0.46 14.82 4.96
C GLY A 176 0.54 14.30 3.92
N ARG A 177 0.97 13.04 4.06
CA ARG A 177 2.02 12.44 3.24
C ARG A 177 1.47 11.33 2.36
N MET A 178 2.09 11.17 1.19
CA MET A 178 1.87 10.04 0.28
C MET A 178 3.18 9.57 -0.32
N PHE A 179 3.23 8.32 -0.76
CA PHE A 179 4.34 7.85 -1.58
C PHE A 179 4.36 8.55 -2.95
N SER A 180 5.55 8.94 -3.38
CA SER A 180 5.72 9.61 -4.66
C SER A 180 5.97 8.59 -5.77
N ARG A 181 4.95 8.29 -6.56
CA ARG A 181 5.07 7.38 -7.73
C ARG A 181 6.17 7.78 -8.69
N ARG A 182 6.27 9.08 -8.96
CA ARG A 182 7.17 9.63 -9.97
C ARG A 182 8.63 9.62 -9.55
N ASN A 183 8.88 9.85 -8.27
CA ASN A 183 10.23 10.01 -7.75
C ASN A 183 10.81 8.71 -7.20
N SER A 184 9.97 7.69 -6.93
CA SER A 184 10.42 6.40 -6.43
C SER A 184 11.06 5.59 -7.56
N ALA A 185 12.33 5.20 -7.38
CA ALA A 185 13.17 4.67 -8.46
C ALA A 185 12.70 3.30 -8.99
N ALA A 186 12.01 2.50 -8.16
CA ALA A 186 11.54 1.15 -8.53
C ALA A 186 10.03 1.06 -8.75
N GLY A 187 9.33 2.21 -8.71
CA GLY A 187 7.88 2.22 -8.65
C GLY A 187 7.35 1.93 -7.25
N THR A 188 6.02 1.96 -7.08
CA THR A 188 5.32 1.83 -5.80
C THR A 188 4.04 0.99 -5.95
N ALA A 189 3.98 0.14 -6.97
CA ALA A 189 2.73 -0.54 -7.33
C ALA A 189 2.20 -1.45 -6.21
N ARG A 190 3.09 -2.20 -5.54
CA ARG A 190 2.72 -3.10 -4.43
C ARG A 190 2.31 -2.32 -3.19
N LEU A 191 3.08 -1.29 -2.85
CA LEU A 191 2.76 -0.38 -1.75
C LEU A 191 1.39 0.26 -1.94
N GLU A 192 1.15 0.82 -3.11
CA GLU A 192 -0.12 1.47 -3.42
C GLU A 192 -1.29 0.51 -3.45
N ALA A 193 -1.09 -0.71 -3.95
CA ALA A 193 -2.12 -1.74 -3.87
C ALA A 193 -2.46 -2.08 -2.42
N GLY A 194 -1.46 -2.25 -1.55
CA GLY A 194 -1.66 -2.48 -0.12
C GLY A 194 -2.39 -1.33 0.57
N LEU A 195 -1.96 -0.08 0.30
CA LEU A 195 -2.59 1.12 0.87
C LEU A 195 -4.02 1.34 0.34
N ALA A 196 -4.27 1.05 -0.93
CA ALA A 196 -5.62 1.13 -1.50
C ALA A 196 -6.56 0.10 -0.87
N ALA A 197 -6.07 -1.12 -0.62
CA ALA A 197 -6.83 -2.12 0.12
C ALA A 197 -7.10 -1.67 1.56
N LEU A 198 -6.11 -1.09 2.23
CA LEU A 198 -6.23 -0.57 3.60
C LEU A 198 -7.23 0.59 3.68
N ALA A 199 -7.18 1.54 2.74
CA ALA A 199 -8.12 2.65 2.64
C ALA A 199 -9.58 2.22 2.44
N GLY A 200 -9.80 1.13 1.72
CA GLY A 200 -11.13 0.57 1.50
C GLY A 200 -11.61 -0.32 2.65
N TYR A 201 -10.69 -0.84 3.43
CA TYR A 201 -11.00 -1.81 4.48
C TYR A 201 -11.71 -1.14 5.66
N GLN A 202 -12.93 -1.57 5.93
CA GLN A 202 -13.63 -1.15 7.13
C GLN A 202 -13.31 -2.16 8.25
N ILE A 203 -12.66 -1.67 9.29
CA ILE A 203 -12.39 -2.48 10.48
C ILE A 203 -13.74 -2.92 11.05
N PRO A 204 -14.03 -4.25 11.15
CA PRO A 204 -15.26 -4.70 11.77
C PRO A 204 -15.35 -4.14 13.19
N GLU A 205 -16.47 -3.51 13.54
CA GLU A 205 -16.71 -3.13 14.93
C GLU A 205 -16.59 -4.41 15.76
N THR A 206 -15.58 -4.45 16.63
CA THR A 206 -15.42 -5.55 17.59
C THR A 206 -16.64 -5.48 18.50
N THR A 207 -17.60 -6.38 18.27
CA THR A 207 -18.68 -6.57 19.22
C THR A 207 -18.00 -7.00 20.51
N ALA A 208 -17.92 -6.11 21.48
CA ALA A 208 -17.39 -6.44 22.80
C ALA A 208 -18.14 -7.70 23.27
N PRO A 209 -17.43 -8.72 23.77
CA PRO A 209 -18.12 -9.89 24.29
C PRO A 209 -19.13 -9.42 25.34
N GLU A 210 -20.41 -9.81 25.16
CA GLU A 210 -21.43 -9.50 26.16
C GLU A 210 -20.91 -9.94 27.53
N PRO A 211 -21.02 -9.08 28.57
CA PRO A 211 -20.61 -9.47 29.89
C PRO A 211 -21.45 -10.69 30.29
N PHE A 212 -20.79 -11.78 30.61
CA PHE A 212 -21.40 -12.95 31.17
C PHE A 212 -22.14 -12.51 32.44
N ILE A 213 -23.48 -12.36 32.37
CA ILE A 213 -24.34 -12.21 33.53
C ILE A 213 -24.54 -13.65 34.04
N GLY A 214 -23.69 -14.02 34.99
CA GLY A 214 -23.84 -15.25 35.76
C GLY A 214 -24.71 -15.03 36.97
#